data_850a310fba76bc2e81ec9e631605a4d2
#
_entry.id   850a310fba76bc2e81ec9e631605a4d2
#
_cell.length_a   1.000
_cell.length_b   1.000
_cell.length_c   1.000
_cell.angle_alpha   90.00
_cell.angle_beta   90.00
_cell.angle_gamma   90.00
#
_symmetry.space_group_name_H-M   'P 1'
#
loop_
_entity.id
_entity.type
_entity.pdbx_description
1 polymer ?
#
loop_
_entity_poly.entity_id
_entity_poly.type
_entity_poly.pdbx_seq_one_letter_code
_entity_poly.pdbx_strand_id
1 'polypeptide(L)'
;YPNHPALTSNYITTPPTNEESDFSANLLPQKTKSIAILLPESGPYAQVAEAIKQGILAAHYTGKARTKLHFINTQAGIKNNISLVKVAYEKALKLNASIVIGPLDKTTIEILAESANLPIPVIALNHLPYSQLVDNLYQFGLAPEDDAISAAKNAMAKGYKRAVMFSPDAEWGQRAAIAFKKQWLS
;
A
#
# COMPACT_ATOMS: atom_id res chain seq x y z
N TYR A 1 -14.48 -18.76 -22.14
CA TYR A 1 -14.05 -20.16 -22.07
C TYR A 1 -14.27 -20.65 -20.63
N PRO A 2 -15.40 -21.34 -20.34
CA PRO A 2 -15.78 -21.72 -18.96
C PRO A 2 -14.88 -22.78 -18.32
N ASN A 3 -13.98 -23.40 -19.06
CA ASN A 3 -13.08 -24.47 -18.57
C ASN A 3 -11.59 -24.10 -18.63
N HIS A 4 -11.25 -22.82 -18.52
CA HIS A 4 -9.85 -22.43 -18.48
C HIS A 4 -9.20 -22.91 -17.18
N PRO A 5 -8.01 -23.60 -17.24
CA PRO A 5 -7.34 -24.13 -16.04
C PRO A 5 -7.05 -23.11 -14.93
N ALA A 6 -6.94 -21.83 -15.29
CA ALA A 6 -6.79 -20.74 -14.33
C ALA A 6 -8.04 -20.48 -13.46
N LEU A 7 -9.23 -20.96 -13.90
CA LEU A 7 -10.48 -20.83 -13.14
C LEU A 7 -10.68 -21.99 -12.15
N THR A 8 -9.95 -23.08 -12.31
CA THR A 8 -9.95 -24.25 -11.40
C THR A 8 -8.73 -24.31 -10.51
N SER A 9 -7.77 -23.40 -10.71
CA SER A 9 -6.64 -23.23 -9.79
C SER A 9 -7.19 -22.64 -8.49
N ASN A 10 -7.32 -23.46 -7.48
CA ASN A 10 -7.41 -23.01 -6.10
C ASN A 10 -6.15 -22.17 -5.85
N TYR A 11 -6.25 -20.86 -5.93
CA TYR A 11 -5.33 -19.99 -5.25
C TYR A 11 -5.51 -20.30 -3.77
N ILE A 12 -4.77 -21.29 -3.31
CA ILE A 12 -4.59 -21.52 -1.89
C ILE A 12 -3.82 -20.28 -1.44
N THR A 13 -4.56 -19.30 -0.99
CA THR A 13 -4.03 -18.35 -0.03
C THR A 13 -3.69 -19.22 1.20
N THR A 14 -2.47 -19.77 1.20
CA THR A 14 -1.93 -20.22 2.48
C THR A 14 -1.99 -19.02 3.40
N PRO A 15 -2.67 -19.11 4.54
CA PRO A 15 -2.61 -18.04 5.53
C PRO A 15 -1.12 -17.78 5.81
N PRO A 16 -0.71 -16.52 6.00
CA PRO A 16 0.67 -16.18 6.31
C PRO A 16 1.15 -17.07 7.45
N THR A 17 2.34 -17.65 7.29
CA THR A 17 2.99 -18.39 8.35
C THR A 17 3.16 -17.48 9.57
N ASN A 18 3.15 -18.04 10.77
CA ASN A 18 3.17 -17.29 12.05
C ASN A 18 4.27 -16.21 12.16
N GLU A 19 5.30 -16.25 11.33
CA GLU A 19 6.35 -15.20 11.30
C GLU A 19 5.90 -13.87 10.69
N GLU A 20 4.95 -13.88 9.72
CA GLU A 20 4.37 -12.64 9.18
C GLU A 20 3.34 -12.01 10.13
N SER A 21 2.72 -12.81 11.00
CA SER A 21 1.78 -12.30 12.00
C SER A 21 2.45 -11.52 13.12
N ASP A 22 3.71 -11.83 13.45
CA ASP A 22 4.46 -11.12 14.49
C ASP A 22 4.93 -9.73 14.06
N PHE A 23 5.24 -9.53 12.78
CA PHE A 23 5.64 -8.23 12.25
C PHE A 23 4.48 -7.22 12.27
N SER A 24 3.29 -7.66 11.88
CA SER A 24 2.09 -6.79 11.88
C SER A 24 1.58 -6.49 13.30
N ALA A 25 1.77 -7.40 14.25
CA ALA A 25 1.34 -7.21 15.63
C ALA A 25 2.13 -6.10 16.36
N ASN A 26 3.38 -5.84 15.95
CA ASN A 26 4.23 -4.81 16.56
C ASN A 26 4.01 -3.41 15.96
N LEU A 27 3.39 -3.31 14.79
CA LEU A 27 3.12 -2.01 14.13
C LEU A 27 1.88 -1.30 14.69
N LEU A 28 0.94 -2.05 15.25
CA LEU A 28 -0.31 -1.47 15.73
C LEU A 28 -0.25 -1.24 17.25
N PRO A 29 -0.59 -0.04 17.73
CA PRO A 29 -0.80 0.19 19.15
C PRO A 29 -1.81 -0.83 19.70
N GLN A 30 -1.53 -1.45 20.84
CA GLN A 30 -2.32 -2.54 21.44
C GLN A 30 -3.82 -2.23 21.64
N LYS A 31 -4.26 -0.99 21.46
CA LYS A 31 -5.66 -0.57 21.44
C LYS A 31 -5.87 0.51 20.38
N THR A 32 -5.82 0.12 19.11
CA THR A 32 -6.22 1.03 18.02
C THR A 32 -7.69 1.37 18.15
N LYS A 33 -7.98 2.56 18.66
CA LYS A 33 -9.38 3.04 18.85
C LYS A 33 -9.90 3.75 17.61
N SER A 34 -9.02 4.32 16.80
CA SER A 34 -9.36 5.20 15.70
C SER A 34 -8.27 5.13 14.61
N ILE A 35 -8.70 5.01 13.37
CA ILE A 35 -7.84 4.99 12.18
C ILE A 35 -8.24 6.17 11.30
N ALA A 36 -7.27 6.98 10.88
CA ALA A 36 -7.49 7.98 9.86
C ALA A 36 -7.06 7.43 8.49
N ILE A 37 -7.88 7.63 7.47
CA ILE A 37 -7.64 7.19 6.11
C ILE A 37 -7.52 8.44 5.23
N LEU A 38 -6.32 8.68 4.73
CA LEU A 38 -5.96 9.85 3.94
C LEU A 38 -5.98 9.47 2.45
N LEU A 39 -7.07 9.81 1.76
CA LEU A 39 -7.28 9.47 0.36
C LEU A 39 -7.75 10.70 -0.44
N PRO A 40 -7.36 10.84 -1.73
CA PRO A 40 -7.88 11.89 -2.58
C PRO A 40 -9.32 11.58 -3.01
N GLU A 41 -10.21 12.58 -2.94
CA GLU A 41 -11.61 12.46 -3.41
C GLU A 41 -11.77 12.93 -4.87
N SER A 42 -10.74 13.53 -5.45
CA SER A 42 -10.76 14.04 -6.81
C SER A 42 -9.41 13.86 -7.50
N GLY A 43 -9.33 14.17 -8.79
CA GLY A 43 -8.12 14.04 -9.59
C GLY A 43 -7.87 12.60 -10.08
N PRO A 44 -6.66 12.34 -10.63
CA PRO A 44 -6.37 11.10 -11.35
C PRO A 44 -6.43 9.84 -10.47
N TYR A 45 -6.27 9.97 -9.17
CA TYR A 45 -6.28 8.86 -8.22
C TYR A 45 -7.63 8.62 -7.54
N ALA A 46 -8.68 9.41 -7.83
CA ALA A 46 -9.98 9.33 -7.15
C ALA A 46 -10.63 7.96 -7.29
N GLN A 47 -10.57 7.36 -8.47
CA GLN A 47 -11.15 6.02 -8.70
C GLN A 47 -10.44 4.93 -7.92
N VAL A 48 -9.11 4.98 -7.86
CA VAL A 48 -8.29 4.03 -7.08
C VAL A 48 -8.53 4.23 -5.58
N ALA A 49 -8.61 5.48 -5.15
CA ALA A 49 -8.90 5.84 -3.76
C ALA A 49 -10.27 5.32 -3.31
N GLU A 50 -11.30 5.41 -4.16
CA GLU A 50 -12.62 4.87 -3.85
C GLU A 50 -12.58 3.33 -3.76
N ALA A 51 -11.86 2.64 -4.64
CA ALA A 51 -11.68 1.18 -4.53
C ALA A 51 -10.99 0.77 -3.22
N ILE A 52 -9.93 1.49 -2.83
CA ILE A 52 -9.25 1.28 -1.55
C ILE A 52 -10.19 1.51 -0.38
N LYS A 53 -10.98 2.59 -0.40
CA LYS A 53 -11.97 2.91 0.62
C LYS A 53 -13.00 1.79 0.77
N GLN A 54 -13.53 1.27 -0.33
CA GLN A 54 -14.47 0.14 -0.33
C GLN A 54 -13.83 -1.11 0.27
N GLY A 55 -12.57 -1.42 -0.07
CA GLY A 55 -11.83 -2.53 0.52
C GLY A 55 -11.63 -2.39 2.03
N ILE A 56 -11.27 -1.19 2.51
CA ILE A 56 -11.12 -0.90 3.94
C ILE A 56 -12.46 -1.05 4.66
N LEU A 57 -13.56 -0.54 4.09
CA LEU A 57 -14.90 -0.69 4.66
C LEU A 57 -15.33 -2.15 4.71
N ALA A 58 -15.11 -2.91 3.65
CA ALA A 58 -15.43 -4.33 3.61
C ALA A 58 -14.68 -5.11 4.70
N ALA A 59 -13.37 -4.88 4.85
CA ALA A 59 -12.56 -5.48 5.90
C ALA A 59 -13.03 -5.07 7.31
N HIS A 60 -13.38 -3.80 7.49
CA HIS A 60 -13.86 -3.28 8.76
C HIS A 60 -15.18 -3.92 9.20
N TYR A 61 -16.14 -4.07 8.28
CA TYR A 61 -17.45 -4.66 8.59
C TYR A 61 -17.41 -6.18 8.73
N THR A 62 -16.45 -6.86 8.10
CA THR A 62 -16.23 -8.30 8.29
C THR A 62 -15.50 -8.59 9.61
N GLY A 63 -14.68 -7.67 10.08
CA GLY A 63 -13.95 -7.77 11.33
C GLY A 63 -14.85 -7.53 12.55
N LYS A 64 -14.45 -8.11 13.69
CA LYS A 64 -15.12 -7.82 14.97
C LYS A 64 -14.61 -6.55 15.67
N ALA A 65 -13.70 -5.82 15.04
CA ALA A 65 -13.07 -4.64 15.62
C ALA A 65 -14.04 -3.45 15.65
N ARG A 66 -14.18 -2.81 16.81
CA ARG A 66 -14.97 -1.58 16.99
C ARG A 66 -14.09 -0.34 16.82
N THR A 67 -13.26 -0.32 15.79
CA THR A 67 -12.38 0.80 15.51
C THR A 67 -13.13 1.89 14.73
N LYS A 68 -12.95 3.15 15.11
CA LYS A 68 -13.52 4.28 14.35
C LYS A 68 -12.67 4.53 13.10
N LEU A 69 -13.31 4.68 11.95
CA LEU A 69 -12.66 5.07 10.70
C LEU A 69 -12.97 6.53 10.39
N HIS A 70 -11.94 7.32 10.08
CA HIS A 70 -12.05 8.72 9.70
C HIS A 70 -11.46 8.89 8.28
N PHE A 71 -12.32 9.04 7.30
CA PHE A 71 -11.89 9.37 5.94
C PHE A 71 -11.60 10.86 5.82
N ILE A 72 -10.43 11.22 5.37
CA ILE A 72 -9.94 12.59 5.24
C ILE A 72 -9.44 12.78 3.82
N ASN A 73 -9.99 13.75 3.13
CA ASN A 73 -9.59 14.10 1.78
C ASN A 73 -8.18 14.71 1.77
N THR A 74 -7.31 14.16 0.93
CA THR A 74 -5.94 14.63 0.72
C THR A 74 -5.79 15.27 -0.65
N GLN A 75 -6.67 16.11 -1.10
CA GLN A 75 -6.49 16.70 -2.42
C GLN A 75 -5.02 17.10 -2.65
N ALA A 76 -4.37 16.42 -3.58
CA ALA A 76 -2.98 16.67 -3.91
C ALA A 76 -2.80 18.13 -4.31
N GLY A 77 -1.95 18.85 -3.60
CA GLY A 77 -1.64 20.21 -3.98
C GLY A 77 -1.30 21.13 -2.82
N ILE A 78 -0.86 22.32 -3.20
CA ILE A 78 -0.68 23.45 -2.31
C ILE A 78 -1.82 24.41 -2.59
N LYS A 79 -2.68 24.65 -1.61
CA LYS A 79 -3.70 25.71 -1.66
C LYS A 79 -3.24 26.84 -0.74
N ASN A 80 -3.07 28.04 -1.29
CA ASN A 80 -2.63 29.22 -0.51
C ASN A 80 -1.29 28.96 0.24
N ASN A 81 -0.30 28.33 -0.40
CA ASN A 81 0.99 27.96 0.19
C ASN A 81 0.90 26.97 1.38
N ILE A 82 -0.23 26.31 1.59
CA ILE A 82 -0.40 25.29 2.63
C ILE A 82 -0.52 23.94 1.97
N SER A 83 0.29 22.98 2.41
CA SER A 83 0.18 21.59 1.97
C SER A 83 -1.07 20.95 2.55
N LEU A 84 -1.99 20.55 1.70
CA LEU A 84 -3.25 19.93 2.12
C LEU A 84 -3.05 18.60 2.83
N VAL A 85 -1.99 17.85 2.50
CA VAL A 85 -1.69 16.59 3.20
C VAL A 85 -1.25 16.83 4.65
N LYS A 86 -0.50 17.90 4.92
CA LYS A 86 -0.12 18.26 6.30
C LYS A 86 -1.36 18.64 7.12
N VAL A 87 -2.26 19.41 6.54
CA VAL A 87 -3.54 19.76 7.18
C VAL A 87 -4.40 18.52 7.43
N ALA A 88 -4.43 17.58 6.47
CA ALA A 88 -5.14 16.30 6.63
C ALA A 88 -4.54 15.45 7.75
N TYR A 89 -3.20 15.39 7.84
CA TYR A 89 -2.50 14.69 8.90
C TYR A 89 -2.77 15.34 10.28
N GLU A 90 -2.66 16.66 10.38
CA GLU A 90 -3.03 17.37 11.62
C GLU A 90 -4.49 17.14 12.04
N LYS A 91 -5.40 17.04 11.06
CA LYS A 91 -6.80 16.68 11.34
C LYS A 91 -6.89 15.25 11.92
N ALA A 92 -6.09 14.31 11.40
CA ALA A 92 -6.02 12.95 11.95
C ALA A 92 -5.57 12.97 13.42
N LEU A 93 -4.55 13.76 13.76
CA LEU A 93 -4.09 13.93 15.14
C LEU A 93 -5.19 14.51 16.04
N LYS A 94 -5.89 15.56 15.59
CA LYS A 94 -7.01 16.17 16.33
C LYS A 94 -8.18 15.21 16.57
N LEU A 95 -8.36 14.22 15.67
CA LEU A 95 -9.35 13.15 15.82
C LEU A 95 -8.87 11.99 16.70
N ASN A 96 -7.69 12.13 17.35
CA ASN A 96 -7.04 11.10 18.15
C ASN A 96 -6.86 9.78 17.38
N ALA A 97 -6.50 9.86 16.10
CA ALA A 97 -6.16 8.68 15.35
C ALA A 97 -4.91 8.00 15.95
N SER A 98 -4.95 6.69 16.05
CA SER A 98 -3.82 5.89 16.55
C SER A 98 -2.86 5.53 15.42
N ILE A 99 -3.35 5.55 14.18
CA ILE A 99 -2.61 5.23 12.96
C ILE A 99 -3.25 5.95 11.78
N VAL A 100 -2.44 6.25 10.77
CA VAL A 100 -2.87 6.81 9.49
C VAL A 100 -2.63 5.79 8.38
N ILE A 101 -3.60 5.57 7.50
CA ILE A 101 -3.48 4.82 6.25
C ILE A 101 -3.57 5.82 5.10
N GLY A 102 -2.61 5.78 4.18
CA GLY A 102 -2.40 6.81 3.18
C GLY A 102 -1.28 7.77 3.59
N PRO A 103 -0.94 8.76 2.76
CA PRO A 103 -1.55 9.09 1.47
C PRO A 103 -1.24 8.08 0.35
N LEU A 104 -1.87 8.29 -0.83
CA LEU A 104 -1.78 7.37 -1.97
C LEU A 104 -0.77 7.79 -3.03
N ASP A 105 -0.69 9.07 -3.35
CA ASP A 105 0.21 9.55 -4.40
C ASP A 105 1.61 9.90 -3.86
N LYS A 106 2.63 9.68 -4.70
CA LYS A 106 4.04 9.85 -4.32
C LYS A 106 4.36 11.25 -3.83
N THR A 107 3.86 12.28 -4.52
CA THR A 107 4.13 13.68 -4.18
C THR A 107 3.60 14.03 -2.79
N THR A 108 2.41 13.54 -2.45
CA THR A 108 1.82 13.74 -1.12
C THR A 108 2.61 12.99 -0.03
N ILE A 109 3.14 11.81 -0.35
CA ILE A 109 4.00 11.06 0.57
C ILE A 109 5.32 11.79 0.78
N GLU A 110 5.95 12.30 -0.26
CA GLU A 110 7.18 13.11 -0.18
C GLU A 110 6.99 14.32 0.72
N ILE A 111 5.93 15.10 0.48
CA ILE A 111 5.60 16.28 1.31
C ILE A 111 5.39 15.90 2.78
N LEU A 112 4.78 14.74 3.05
CA LEU A 112 4.57 14.28 4.42
C LEU A 112 5.89 13.77 5.04
N ALA A 113 6.73 13.09 4.26
CA ALA A 113 8.04 12.58 4.66
C ALA A 113 9.02 13.72 5.01
N GLU A 114 8.92 14.85 4.32
CA GLU A 114 9.68 16.06 4.64
C GLU A 114 9.21 16.75 5.94
N SER A 115 8.10 16.31 6.49
CA SER A 115 7.61 16.83 7.78
C SER A 115 8.49 16.30 8.91
N ALA A 116 9.03 17.18 9.72
CA ALA A 116 10.04 16.85 10.74
C ALA A 116 9.56 15.89 11.84
N ASN A 117 8.27 15.65 11.98
CA ASN A 117 7.73 14.83 13.06
C ASN A 117 6.40 14.16 12.67
N LEU A 118 6.38 12.83 12.72
CA LEU A 118 5.18 12.01 12.59
C LEU A 118 4.90 11.30 13.92
N PRO A 119 4.15 11.91 14.85
CA PRO A 119 3.93 11.36 16.19
C PRO A 119 3.12 10.07 16.23
N ILE A 120 2.42 9.72 15.15
CA ILE A 120 1.70 8.45 15.01
C ILE A 120 2.11 7.73 13.72
N PRO A 121 2.07 6.39 13.69
CA PRO A 121 2.42 5.62 12.51
C PRO A 121 1.58 6.00 11.28
N VAL A 122 2.25 6.09 10.13
CA VAL A 122 1.66 6.33 8.81
C VAL A 122 2.00 5.16 7.91
N ILE A 123 0.99 4.50 7.37
CA ILE A 123 1.13 3.48 6.31
C ILE A 123 0.84 4.17 4.99
N ALA A 124 1.88 4.69 4.33
CA ALA A 124 1.77 5.26 3.00
C ALA A 124 1.44 4.18 1.96
N LEU A 125 0.50 4.46 1.06
CA LEU A 125 0.01 3.49 0.08
C LEU A 125 0.80 3.54 -1.25
N ASN A 126 2.05 3.97 -1.17
CA ASN A 126 3.01 3.98 -2.28
C ASN A 126 4.43 4.07 -1.73
N HIS A 127 5.41 3.95 -2.63
CA HIS A 127 6.82 4.04 -2.28
C HIS A 127 7.41 5.40 -2.65
N LEU A 128 8.31 5.90 -1.81
CA LEU A 128 9.19 7.00 -2.14
C LEU A 128 10.20 6.55 -3.23
N PRO A 129 10.64 7.45 -4.11
CA PRO A 129 11.58 7.11 -5.18
C PRO A 129 12.99 6.75 -4.68
N TYR A 130 13.28 7.05 -3.42
CA TYR A 130 14.57 6.78 -2.78
C TYR A 130 14.37 6.08 -1.44
N SER A 131 15.39 5.33 -1.01
CA SER A 131 15.39 4.58 0.26
C SER A 131 15.59 5.51 1.47
N GLN A 132 14.74 6.53 1.60
CA GLN A 132 14.76 7.40 2.77
C GLN A 132 13.95 6.72 3.88
N LEU A 133 14.60 6.46 5.01
CA LEU A 133 13.93 6.03 6.22
C LEU A 133 13.43 7.29 6.95
N VAL A 134 12.14 7.32 7.20
CA VAL A 134 11.47 8.37 7.97
C VAL A 134 10.77 7.68 9.15
N ASP A 135 11.04 8.16 10.34
CA ASP A 135 10.46 7.59 11.56
C ASP A 135 8.93 7.64 11.49
N ASN A 136 8.28 6.54 11.86
CA ASN A 136 6.83 6.36 11.79
C ASN A 136 6.21 6.42 10.38
N LEU A 137 7.00 6.41 9.30
CA LEU A 137 6.50 6.30 7.94
C LEU A 137 6.80 4.91 7.36
N TYR A 138 5.78 4.11 7.24
CA TYR A 138 5.84 2.77 6.63
C TYR A 138 5.30 2.85 5.21
N GLN A 139 6.01 2.26 4.27
CA GLN A 139 5.65 2.30 2.86
C GLN A 139 5.04 0.96 2.45
N PHE A 140 3.78 0.98 2.06
CA PHE A 140 3.03 -0.16 1.58
C PHE A 140 2.46 0.18 0.20
N GLY A 141 3.14 -0.24 -0.85
CA GLY A 141 2.72 0.01 -2.22
C GLY A 141 2.55 -1.28 -2.99
N LEU A 142 1.58 -1.33 -3.87
CA LEU A 142 1.47 -2.38 -4.88
C LEU A 142 2.45 -2.05 -6.01
N ALA A 143 3.73 -2.31 -5.78
CA ALA A 143 4.75 -2.12 -6.79
C ALA A 143 4.73 -3.33 -7.73
N PRO A 144 4.50 -3.17 -9.03
CA PRO A 144 4.54 -4.27 -9.99
C PRO A 144 5.90 -4.99 -10.02
N GLU A 145 6.94 -4.32 -9.56
CA GLU A 145 8.27 -4.89 -9.36
C GLU A 145 8.28 -5.97 -8.28
N ASP A 146 7.60 -5.75 -7.16
CA ASP A 146 7.57 -6.70 -6.04
C ASP A 146 6.78 -7.97 -6.40
N ASP A 147 5.68 -7.81 -7.13
CA ASP A 147 4.92 -8.93 -7.68
C ASP A 147 5.77 -9.74 -8.67
N ALA A 148 6.51 -9.05 -9.53
CA ALA A 148 7.40 -9.68 -10.51
C ALA A 148 8.55 -10.44 -9.82
N ILE A 149 9.16 -9.87 -8.79
CA ILE A 149 10.21 -10.53 -7.98
C ILE A 149 9.62 -11.77 -7.28
N SER A 150 8.46 -11.64 -6.68
CA SER A 150 7.78 -12.74 -6.00
C SER A 150 7.43 -13.88 -6.94
N ALA A 151 6.93 -13.55 -8.15
CA ALA A 151 6.66 -14.52 -9.20
C ALA A 151 7.93 -15.27 -9.65
N ALA A 152 9.04 -14.56 -9.85
CA ALA A 152 10.33 -15.17 -10.20
C ALA A 152 10.82 -16.12 -9.10
N LYS A 153 10.85 -15.67 -7.84
CA LYS A 153 11.24 -16.50 -6.68
C LYS A 153 10.41 -17.77 -6.57
N ASN A 154 9.09 -17.65 -6.71
CA ASN A 154 8.16 -18.77 -6.61
C ASN A 154 8.40 -19.79 -7.75
N ALA A 155 8.60 -19.31 -8.98
CA ALA A 155 8.89 -20.18 -10.12
C ALA A 155 10.24 -20.90 -9.96
N MET A 156 11.28 -20.21 -9.48
CA MET A 156 12.59 -20.80 -9.20
C MET A 156 12.49 -21.86 -8.09
N ALA A 157 11.77 -21.59 -7.02
CA ALA A 157 11.55 -22.52 -5.91
C ALA A 157 10.82 -23.80 -6.36
N LYS A 158 9.94 -23.69 -7.37
CA LYS A 158 9.28 -24.84 -8.02
C LYS A 158 10.17 -25.59 -9.03
N GLY A 159 11.41 -25.17 -9.22
CA GLY A 159 12.38 -25.82 -10.08
C GLY A 159 12.28 -25.48 -11.58
N TYR A 160 11.49 -24.47 -11.96
CA TYR A 160 11.43 -24.05 -13.35
C TYR A 160 12.76 -23.44 -13.80
N LYS A 161 13.23 -23.84 -14.99
CA LYS A 161 14.52 -23.42 -15.57
C LYS A 161 14.36 -22.46 -16.75
N ARG A 162 13.16 -22.29 -17.26
CA ARG A 162 12.86 -21.40 -18.38
C ARG A 162 11.57 -20.67 -18.10
N ALA A 163 11.56 -19.37 -18.39
CA ALA A 163 10.37 -18.52 -18.25
C ALA A 163 10.20 -17.68 -19.52
N VAL A 164 8.96 -17.45 -19.89
CA VAL A 164 8.58 -16.46 -20.90
C VAL A 164 7.71 -15.44 -20.21
N MET A 165 8.01 -14.16 -20.44
CA MET A 165 7.28 -13.08 -19.84
C MET A 165 6.56 -12.24 -20.89
N PHE A 166 5.29 -12.01 -20.67
CA PHE A 166 4.48 -11.07 -21.44
C PHE A 166 4.17 -9.86 -20.55
N SER A 167 4.58 -8.68 -20.96
CA SER A 167 4.29 -7.44 -20.27
C SER A 167 3.70 -6.42 -21.24
N PRO A 168 2.81 -5.53 -20.80
CA PRO A 168 2.34 -4.44 -21.66
C PRO A 168 3.49 -3.46 -21.93
N ASP A 169 3.42 -2.79 -23.08
CA ASP A 169 4.36 -1.73 -23.46
C ASP A 169 3.97 -0.41 -22.75
N ALA A 170 4.04 -0.46 -21.42
CA ALA A 170 3.81 0.67 -20.53
C ALA A 170 4.96 0.72 -19.52
N GLU A 171 5.21 1.88 -18.95
CA GLU A 171 6.33 2.09 -18.01
C GLU A 171 6.32 1.07 -16.85
N TRP A 172 5.17 0.82 -16.25
CA TRP A 172 5.04 -0.17 -15.17
C TRP A 172 5.32 -1.61 -15.64
N GLY A 173 4.92 -1.96 -16.88
CA GLY A 173 5.20 -3.27 -17.47
C GLY A 173 6.68 -3.48 -17.71
N GLN A 174 7.38 -2.45 -18.20
CA GLN A 174 8.84 -2.49 -18.38
C GLN A 174 9.57 -2.64 -17.05
N ARG A 175 9.16 -1.91 -16.00
CA ARG A 175 9.74 -2.04 -14.65
C ARG A 175 9.54 -3.42 -14.07
N ALA A 176 8.34 -3.98 -14.17
CA ALA A 176 8.05 -5.36 -13.75
C ALA A 176 8.93 -6.37 -14.51
N ALA A 177 9.07 -6.19 -15.82
CA ALA A 177 9.90 -7.04 -16.66
C ALA A 177 11.37 -7.04 -16.23
N ILE A 178 11.93 -5.87 -15.98
CA ILE A 178 13.30 -5.69 -15.51
C ILE A 178 13.48 -6.36 -14.13
N ALA A 179 12.54 -6.15 -13.21
CA ALA A 179 12.59 -6.72 -11.86
C ALA A 179 12.54 -8.26 -11.90
N PHE A 180 11.62 -8.83 -12.68
CA PHE A 180 11.54 -10.28 -12.89
C PHE A 180 12.85 -10.84 -13.43
N LYS A 181 13.36 -10.24 -14.53
CA LYS A 181 14.61 -10.69 -15.17
C LYS A 181 15.78 -10.64 -14.20
N LYS A 182 15.92 -9.55 -13.44
CA LYS A 182 17.00 -9.40 -12.45
C LYS A 182 16.94 -10.50 -11.40
N GLN A 183 15.74 -10.79 -10.87
CA GLN A 183 15.55 -11.85 -9.87
C GLN A 183 15.76 -13.24 -10.46
N TRP A 184 15.35 -13.47 -11.72
CA TRP A 184 15.50 -14.77 -12.38
C TRP A 184 16.94 -15.14 -12.68
N LEU A 185 17.82 -14.16 -12.86
CA LEU A 185 19.24 -14.33 -13.18
C LEU A 185 20.16 -14.27 -11.95
N SER A 186 19.62 -13.99 -10.75
CA SER A 186 20.38 -13.98 -9.49
C SER A 186 20.55 -15.38 -8.92
#